data_8dad197ce580fa2d46bc70519dfccdda
#
_entry.id   8dad197ce580fa2d46bc70519dfccdda
#
_cell.length_a   1.000
_cell.length_b   1.000
_cell.length_c   1.000
_cell.angle_alpha   90.00
_cell.angle_beta   90.00
_cell.angle_gamma   90.00
#
_symmetry.space_group_name_H-M   'P 1'
#
loop_
_entity.id
_entity.type
_entity.pdbx_description
1 polymer ?
#
loop_
_entity_poly.entity_id
_entity_poly.type
_entity_poly.pdbx_seq_one_letter_code
_entity_poly.pdbx_strand_id
1 'polypeptide(L)'
;YPIHYLLKNKPDIIIGIEKYEQAPAANFANLDAQYFYEYARRGFGISPSNMKLLVDEDANLINSLGIISKWLPGKIKKNETELIIFFAGHGLASNDGKELYILMQDSDPDLLSRTALSRTELFKEIISLKPKSVTMFMDTCYSGVSRDEEILLASARPIRIVVDEQEGVPD
;
A
#
# COMPACT_ATOMS: atom_id res chain seq x y z
N TYR A 1 -1.94 24.26 19.07
CA TYR A 1 -2.37 24.25 17.67
C TYR A 1 -3.13 22.95 17.45
N PRO A 2 -4.37 22.96 16.91
CA PRO A 2 -5.13 21.74 16.71
C PRO A 2 -4.51 20.97 15.52
N ILE A 3 -3.97 19.79 15.82
CA ILE A 3 -3.43 18.80 14.87
C ILE A 3 -4.44 18.49 13.76
N HIS A 4 -5.73 18.59 14.02
CA HIS A 4 -6.81 18.40 13.05
C HIS A 4 -6.75 19.29 11.80
N TYR A 5 -6.14 20.48 11.86
CA TYR A 5 -6.11 21.36 10.70
C TYR A 5 -5.03 20.99 9.66
N LEU A 6 -3.97 20.33 10.13
CA LEU A 6 -2.80 19.97 9.30
C LEU A 6 -3.02 18.71 8.45
N LEU A 7 -3.98 17.85 8.82
CA LEU A 7 -4.17 16.55 8.19
C LEU A 7 -5.35 16.49 7.22
N LYS A 8 -6.26 17.46 7.28
CA LYS A 8 -7.55 17.45 6.55
C LYS A 8 -7.45 17.29 5.05
N ASN A 9 -6.38 17.75 4.43
CA ASN A 9 -6.19 17.77 2.99
C ASN A 9 -5.19 16.71 2.49
N LYS A 10 -4.74 15.80 3.34
CA LYS A 10 -3.82 14.73 2.94
C LYS A 10 -4.59 13.67 2.16
N PRO A 11 -4.15 13.26 0.98
CA PRO A 11 -4.68 12.07 0.34
C PRO A 11 -4.24 10.83 1.12
N ASP A 12 -5.14 9.87 1.22
CA ASP A 12 -4.93 8.61 1.90
C ASP A 12 -5.40 7.45 1.02
N ILE A 13 -4.51 6.48 0.78
CA ILE A 13 -4.82 5.25 0.05
C ILE A 13 -4.73 4.10 1.04
N ILE A 14 -5.84 3.40 1.23
CA ILE A 14 -5.99 2.34 2.21
C ILE A 14 -6.44 1.08 1.49
N ILE A 15 -5.62 0.04 1.58
CA ILE A 15 -5.87 -1.24 0.92
C ILE A 15 -5.76 -2.36 1.96
N GLY A 16 -6.78 -3.21 2.04
CA GLY A 16 -6.77 -4.38 2.90
C GLY A 16 -7.38 -5.59 2.21
N ILE A 17 -6.60 -6.66 2.07
CA ILE A 17 -7.00 -7.83 1.32
C ILE A 17 -6.87 -9.05 2.21
N GLU A 18 -8.02 -9.57 2.66
CA GLU A 18 -8.09 -10.84 3.36
C GLU A 18 -8.28 -12.00 2.39
N LYS A 19 -9.19 -11.84 1.41
CA LYS A 19 -9.60 -12.89 0.49
C LYS A 19 -8.95 -12.72 -0.87
N TYR A 20 -8.07 -13.64 -1.22
CA TYR A 20 -7.39 -13.71 -2.51
C TYR A 20 -8.03 -14.79 -3.39
N GLU A 21 -8.00 -14.60 -4.72
CA GLU A 21 -8.45 -15.63 -5.66
C GLU A 21 -7.50 -16.83 -5.73
N GLN A 22 -6.17 -16.56 -5.68
CA GLN A 22 -5.15 -17.57 -5.93
C GLN A 22 -4.07 -17.63 -4.83
N ALA A 23 -4.35 -17.08 -3.65
CA ALA A 23 -3.47 -17.15 -2.50
C ALA A 23 -4.27 -17.46 -1.21
N PRO A 24 -3.63 -17.97 -0.17
CA PRO A 24 -4.28 -18.15 1.13
C PRO A 24 -4.84 -16.85 1.69
N ALA A 25 -5.82 -16.95 2.57
CA ALA A 25 -6.36 -15.76 3.23
C ALA A 25 -5.31 -15.06 4.12
N ALA A 26 -5.28 -13.72 4.08
CA ALA A 26 -4.56 -12.89 5.04
C ALA A 26 -5.55 -12.43 6.12
N ASN A 27 -5.70 -13.24 7.17
CA ASN A 27 -6.74 -13.04 8.18
C ASN A 27 -6.74 -11.62 8.75
N PHE A 28 -7.91 -11.00 8.77
CA PHE A 28 -8.20 -9.67 9.33
C PHE A 28 -7.65 -8.47 8.54
N ALA A 29 -6.91 -8.66 7.44
CA ALA A 29 -6.33 -7.56 6.69
C ALA A 29 -7.39 -6.56 6.15
N ASN A 30 -8.57 -7.04 5.76
CA ASN A 30 -9.68 -6.20 5.35
C ASN A 30 -10.25 -5.38 6.52
N LEU A 31 -10.31 -5.94 7.73
CA LEU A 31 -10.75 -5.24 8.93
C LEU A 31 -9.73 -4.19 9.37
N ASP A 32 -8.44 -4.50 9.31
CA ASP A 32 -7.37 -3.56 9.66
C ASP A 32 -7.42 -2.31 8.77
N ALA A 33 -7.65 -2.49 7.46
CA ALA A 33 -7.85 -1.38 6.55
C ALA A 33 -9.10 -0.55 6.88
N GLN A 34 -10.21 -1.19 7.25
CA GLN A 34 -11.43 -0.50 7.64
C GLN A 34 -11.23 0.28 8.96
N TYR A 35 -10.55 -0.30 9.95
CA TYR A 35 -10.21 0.40 11.20
C TYR A 35 -9.25 1.57 10.94
N PHE A 36 -8.25 1.38 10.09
CA PHE A 36 -7.35 2.47 9.72
C PHE A 36 -8.09 3.62 9.03
N TYR A 37 -9.03 3.32 8.11
CA TYR A 37 -9.89 4.32 7.47
C TYR A 37 -10.68 5.13 8.50
N GLU A 38 -11.35 4.47 9.45
CA GLU A 38 -12.11 5.15 10.50
C GLU A 38 -11.19 5.98 11.41
N TYR A 39 -10.01 5.47 11.73
CA TYR A 39 -9.02 6.22 12.51
C TYR A 39 -8.51 7.45 11.74
N ALA A 40 -8.19 7.31 10.47
CA ALA A 40 -7.77 8.42 9.63
C ALA A 40 -8.86 9.49 9.52
N ARG A 41 -10.10 9.07 9.31
CA ARG A 41 -11.26 9.95 9.22
C ARG A 41 -11.55 10.68 10.54
N ARG A 42 -11.60 9.96 11.65
CA ARG A 42 -12.02 10.51 12.95
C ARG A 42 -10.86 11.07 13.76
N GLY A 43 -9.73 10.37 13.78
CA GLY A 43 -8.55 10.74 14.54
C GLY A 43 -7.70 11.80 13.85
N PHE A 44 -7.41 11.62 12.57
CA PHE A 44 -6.63 12.59 11.78
C PHE A 44 -7.50 13.67 11.13
N GLY A 45 -8.82 13.47 11.07
CA GLY A 45 -9.74 14.43 10.46
C GLY A 45 -9.62 14.52 8.93
N ILE A 46 -9.12 13.46 8.27
CA ILE A 46 -9.00 13.41 6.82
C ILE A 46 -10.42 13.34 6.20
N SER A 47 -10.66 14.18 5.21
CA SER A 47 -11.94 14.19 4.52
C SER A 47 -12.13 12.91 3.70
N PRO A 48 -13.30 12.24 3.72
CA PRO A 48 -13.59 11.09 2.86
C PRO A 48 -13.33 11.32 1.37
N SER A 49 -13.49 12.57 0.89
CA SER A 49 -13.17 12.94 -0.48
C SER A 49 -11.68 12.84 -0.84
N ASN A 50 -10.82 12.79 0.17
CA ASN A 50 -9.38 12.63 0.05
C ASN A 50 -8.91 11.22 0.45
N MET A 51 -9.83 10.28 0.67
CA MET A 51 -9.52 8.91 1.04
C MET A 51 -10.00 7.93 -0.02
N LYS A 52 -9.23 6.89 -0.22
CA LYS A 52 -9.62 5.71 -1.01
C LYS A 52 -9.43 4.47 -0.16
N LEU A 53 -10.51 3.74 0.03
CA LEU A 53 -10.52 2.44 0.71
C LEU A 53 -10.85 1.36 -0.33
N LEU A 54 -9.94 0.40 -0.47
CA LEU A 54 -10.16 -0.82 -1.25
C LEU A 54 -10.04 -2.02 -0.31
N VAL A 55 -11.04 -2.88 -0.29
CA VAL A 55 -11.04 -4.10 0.50
C VAL A 55 -11.43 -5.29 -0.36
N ASP A 56 -10.76 -6.41 -0.15
CA ASP A 56 -11.02 -7.68 -0.82
C ASP A 56 -11.22 -7.50 -2.34
N GLU A 57 -12.38 -7.84 -2.90
CA GLU A 57 -12.69 -7.82 -4.34
C GLU A 57 -12.49 -6.45 -5.01
N ASP A 58 -12.68 -5.35 -4.25
CA ASP A 58 -12.42 -4.01 -4.75
C ASP A 58 -10.92 -3.71 -4.90
N ALA A 59 -10.08 -4.43 -4.15
CA ALA A 59 -8.62 -4.27 -4.16
C ALA A 59 -7.94 -5.13 -5.25
N ASN A 60 -8.52 -5.20 -6.44
CA ASN A 60 -7.91 -5.81 -7.61
C ASN A 60 -6.87 -4.89 -8.27
N LEU A 61 -6.06 -5.46 -9.16
CA LEU A 61 -4.96 -4.72 -9.80
C LEU A 61 -5.45 -3.50 -10.58
N ILE A 62 -6.53 -3.62 -11.34
CA ILE A 62 -7.05 -2.54 -12.18
C ILE A 62 -7.54 -1.36 -11.34
N ASN A 63 -8.28 -1.62 -10.27
CA ASN A 63 -8.79 -0.58 -9.37
C ASN A 63 -7.63 0.12 -8.65
N SER A 64 -6.65 -0.65 -8.18
CA SER A 64 -5.46 -0.13 -7.48
C SER A 64 -4.62 0.76 -8.40
N LEU A 65 -4.34 0.31 -9.63
CA LEU A 65 -3.67 1.13 -10.64
C LEU A 65 -4.49 2.38 -11.00
N GLY A 66 -5.80 2.26 -11.09
CA GLY A 66 -6.69 3.40 -11.35
C GLY A 66 -6.59 4.49 -10.28
N ILE A 67 -6.45 4.10 -9.02
CA ILE A 67 -6.23 5.06 -7.92
C ILE A 67 -4.85 5.71 -8.04
N ILE A 68 -3.81 4.94 -8.26
CA ILE A 68 -2.43 5.45 -8.30
C ILE A 68 -2.23 6.36 -9.52
N SER A 69 -2.66 5.93 -10.70
CA SER A 69 -2.34 6.61 -11.97
C SER A 69 -3.37 7.66 -12.39
N LYS A 70 -4.60 7.64 -11.86
CA LYS A 70 -5.67 8.58 -12.28
C LYS A 70 -6.16 9.48 -11.15
N TRP A 71 -6.43 8.90 -9.96
CA TRP A 71 -6.97 9.70 -8.86
C TRP A 71 -5.88 10.46 -8.09
N LEU A 72 -4.77 9.79 -7.75
CA LEU A 72 -3.71 10.36 -6.93
C LEU A 72 -3.07 11.60 -7.56
N PRO A 73 -2.76 11.66 -8.87
CA PRO A 73 -2.18 12.86 -9.49
C PRO A 73 -3.01 14.12 -9.28
N GLY A 74 -4.35 13.99 -9.29
CA GLY A 74 -5.26 15.12 -9.02
C GLY A 74 -5.31 15.57 -7.56
N LYS A 75 -4.68 14.81 -6.65
CA LYS A 75 -4.62 15.10 -5.21
C LYS A 75 -3.27 15.65 -4.76
N ILE A 76 -2.21 15.42 -5.53
CA ILE A 76 -0.86 15.86 -5.19
C ILE A 76 -0.59 17.27 -5.70
N LYS A 77 -0.30 18.18 -4.77
CA LYS A 77 0.36 19.45 -5.06
C LYS A 77 1.85 19.25 -4.81
N LYS A 78 2.64 19.47 -5.84
CA LYS A 78 4.09 19.27 -5.83
C LYS A 78 4.75 19.98 -4.65
N ASN A 79 5.54 19.25 -3.87
CA ASN A 79 6.30 19.72 -2.71
C ASN A 79 5.44 20.28 -1.55
N GLU A 80 4.09 20.10 -1.61
CA GLU A 80 3.19 20.59 -0.56
C GLU A 80 2.40 19.44 0.08
N THR A 81 1.99 18.45 -0.71
CA THR A 81 1.09 17.39 -0.27
C THR A 81 1.86 16.28 0.45
N GLU A 82 1.40 15.94 1.63
CA GLU A 82 1.83 14.76 2.37
C GLU A 82 0.85 13.61 2.07
N LEU A 83 1.37 12.48 1.59
CA LEU A 83 0.59 11.29 1.22
C LEU A 83 0.68 10.25 2.32
N ILE A 84 -0.44 9.62 2.63
CA ILE A 84 -0.50 8.46 3.52
C ILE A 84 -0.94 7.25 2.70
N ILE A 85 -0.27 6.11 2.90
CA ILE A 85 -0.64 4.83 2.30
C ILE A 85 -0.66 3.79 3.40
N PHE A 86 -1.74 3.03 3.45
CA PHE A 86 -1.88 1.86 4.31
C PHE A 86 -2.13 0.62 3.44
N PHE A 87 -1.39 -0.44 3.70
CA PHE A 87 -1.60 -1.73 3.07
C PHE A 87 -1.55 -2.85 4.12
N ALA A 88 -2.56 -3.70 4.12
CA ALA A 88 -2.59 -4.97 4.84
C ALA A 88 -2.89 -6.11 3.88
N GLY A 89 -2.06 -7.16 3.88
CA GLY A 89 -2.20 -8.29 2.98
C GLY A 89 -0.88 -9.00 2.67
N HIS A 90 -0.83 -9.75 1.58
CA HIS A 90 0.35 -10.51 1.20
C HIS A 90 1.34 -9.73 0.34
N GLY A 91 2.64 -9.99 0.59
CA GLY A 91 3.73 -9.60 -0.27
C GLY A 91 4.60 -10.81 -0.62
N LEU A 92 5.11 -10.85 -1.84
CA LEU A 92 6.03 -11.89 -2.31
C LEU A 92 7.28 -11.27 -2.93
N ALA A 93 8.43 -11.93 -2.71
CA ALA A 93 9.64 -11.61 -3.44
C ALA A 93 9.67 -12.33 -4.79
N SER A 94 10.30 -11.71 -5.80
CA SER A 94 10.64 -12.41 -7.03
C SER A 94 11.56 -13.62 -6.77
N ASN A 95 11.61 -14.57 -7.69
CA ASN A 95 12.42 -15.78 -7.55
C ASN A 95 13.91 -15.50 -7.31
N ASP A 96 14.42 -14.39 -7.81
CA ASP A 96 15.81 -13.96 -7.60
C ASP A 96 15.98 -13.04 -6.35
N GLY A 97 14.89 -12.76 -5.63
CA GLY A 97 14.85 -11.95 -4.42
C GLY A 97 15.09 -10.44 -4.63
N LYS A 98 15.19 -9.97 -5.88
CA LYS A 98 15.52 -8.56 -6.17
C LYS A 98 14.33 -7.62 -6.17
N GLU A 99 13.14 -8.12 -6.52
CA GLU A 99 11.92 -7.34 -6.54
C GLU A 99 10.93 -7.84 -5.50
N LEU A 100 10.22 -6.92 -4.87
CA LEU A 100 9.15 -7.21 -3.94
C LEU A 100 7.82 -6.80 -4.57
N TYR A 101 6.85 -7.70 -4.53
CA TYR A 101 5.52 -7.51 -5.07
C TYR A 101 4.49 -7.45 -3.96
N ILE A 102 3.55 -6.54 -4.10
CA ILE A 102 2.35 -6.43 -3.27
C ILE A 102 1.24 -7.14 -4.04
N LEU A 103 0.68 -8.21 -3.46
CA LEU A 103 -0.38 -8.96 -4.09
C LEU A 103 -1.68 -8.18 -4.03
N MET A 104 -2.33 -8.01 -5.17
CA MET A 104 -3.71 -7.59 -5.27
C MET A 104 -4.63 -8.80 -5.15
N GLN A 105 -5.91 -8.58 -4.94
CA GLN A 105 -6.90 -9.63 -4.71
C GLN A 105 -6.91 -10.68 -5.85
N ASP A 106 -6.73 -10.24 -7.08
CA ASP A 106 -6.70 -11.03 -8.32
C ASP A 106 -5.28 -11.44 -8.75
N SER A 107 -4.27 -11.26 -7.91
CA SER A 107 -2.88 -11.62 -8.24
C SER A 107 -2.68 -13.12 -8.31
N ASP A 108 -1.95 -13.54 -9.35
CA ASP A 108 -1.45 -14.90 -9.52
C ASP A 108 0.01 -14.96 -9.03
N PRO A 109 0.31 -15.72 -7.97
CA PRO A 109 1.67 -15.86 -7.43
C PRO A 109 2.71 -16.39 -8.44
N ASP A 110 2.27 -17.13 -9.46
CA ASP A 110 3.14 -17.64 -10.52
C ASP A 110 3.41 -16.58 -11.62
N LEU A 111 2.63 -15.51 -11.65
CA LEU A 111 2.69 -14.44 -12.65
C LEU A 111 2.88 -13.05 -12.01
N LEU A 112 3.67 -12.93 -10.95
CA LEU A 112 3.83 -11.71 -10.13
C LEU A 112 4.07 -10.45 -10.96
N SER A 113 4.99 -10.50 -11.91
CA SER A 113 5.34 -9.32 -12.74
C SER A 113 4.20 -8.79 -13.60
N ARG A 114 3.12 -9.54 -13.76
CA ARG A 114 1.96 -9.16 -14.59
C ARG A 114 0.69 -8.91 -13.80
N THR A 115 0.58 -9.49 -12.62
CA THR A 115 -0.66 -9.54 -11.85
C THR A 115 -0.56 -8.89 -10.48
N ALA A 116 0.65 -8.54 -10.02
CA ALA A 116 0.88 -7.89 -8.74
C ALA A 116 1.52 -6.51 -8.91
N LEU A 117 1.45 -5.67 -7.89
CA LEU A 117 2.12 -4.37 -7.89
C LEU A 117 3.60 -4.55 -7.53
N SER A 118 4.50 -4.21 -8.45
CA SER A 118 5.92 -4.06 -8.11
C SER A 118 6.09 -2.91 -7.12
N ARG A 119 6.75 -3.17 -6.01
CA ARG A 119 7.05 -2.15 -5.02
C ARG A 119 7.89 -1.02 -5.61
N THR A 120 8.89 -1.38 -6.40
CA THR A 120 9.79 -0.42 -7.04
C THR A 120 9.05 0.50 -8.01
N GLU A 121 8.17 -0.07 -8.85
CA GLU A 121 7.36 0.71 -9.79
C GLU A 121 6.36 1.61 -9.06
N LEU A 122 5.70 1.10 -8.02
CA LEU A 122 4.79 1.88 -7.18
C LEU A 122 5.49 3.12 -6.59
N PHE A 123 6.65 2.93 -5.98
CA PHE A 123 7.41 4.05 -5.42
C PHE A 123 7.87 5.03 -6.49
N LYS A 124 8.36 4.55 -7.63
CA LYS A 124 8.77 5.39 -8.74
C LYS A 124 7.62 6.26 -9.25
N GLU A 125 6.44 5.71 -9.41
CA GLU A 125 5.24 6.45 -9.83
C GLU A 125 4.86 7.51 -8.80
N ILE A 126 4.77 7.15 -7.52
CA ILE A 126 4.41 8.07 -6.43
C ILE A 126 5.44 9.22 -6.33
N ILE A 127 6.74 8.92 -6.33
CA ILE A 127 7.80 9.92 -6.21
C ILE A 127 7.82 10.85 -7.43
N SER A 128 7.47 10.35 -8.63
CA SER A 128 7.38 11.19 -9.83
C SER A 128 6.37 12.34 -9.71
N LEU A 129 5.34 12.18 -8.86
CA LEU A 129 4.36 13.22 -8.55
C LEU A 129 4.92 14.31 -7.63
N LYS A 130 6.10 14.11 -7.04
CA LYS A 130 6.78 15.03 -6.12
C LYS A 130 5.94 15.44 -4.92
N PRO A 131 5.37 14.50 -4.15
CA PRO A 131 4.77 14.83 -2.88
C PRO A 131 5.82 15.43 -1.94
N LYS A 132 5.39 16.19 -0.93
CA LYS A 132 6.27 16.69 0.14
C LYS A 132 6.83 15.55 0.98
N SER A 133 5.98 14.56 1.28
CA SER A 133 6.36 13.35 1.99
C SER A 133 5.39 12.21 1.68
N VAL A 134 5.86 10.99 1.82
CA VAL A 134 5.05 9.77 1.77
C VAL A 134 5.23 9.00 3.07
N THR A 135 4.14 8.71 3.76
CA THR A 135 4.14 7.81 4.91
C THR A 135 3.43 6.54 4.51
N MET A 136 4.13 5.41 4.54
CA MET A 136 3.55 4.12 4.20
C MET A 136 3.54 3.19 5.41
N PHE A 137 2.36 2.69 5.74
CA PHE A 137 2.16 1.63 6.71
C PHE A 137 1.92 0.33 5.95
N MET A 138 2.77 -0.65 6.19
CA MET A 138 2.65 -1.96 5.55
C MET A 138 2.56 -3.04 6.63
N ASP A 139 1.43 -3.70 6.66
CA ASP A 139 1.22 -4.93 7.41
C ASP A 139 1.24 -6.11 6.44
N THR A 140 2.43 -6.54 6.09
CA THR A 140 2.66 -7.63 5.14
C THR A 140 3.92 -8.41 5.48
N CYS A 141 3.83 -9.73 5.31
CA CYS A 141 5.00 -10.60 5.33
C CYS A 141 5.47 -10.80 3.88
N TYR A 142 6.68 -10.39 3.58
CA TYR A 142 7.31 -10.79 2.33
C TYR A 142 7.89 -12.19 2.51
N SER A 143 7.11 -13.22 2.21
CA SER A 143 7.63 -14.58 2.11
C SER A 143 8.38 -14.73 0.79
N GLY A 144 9.64 -15.14 0.86
CA GLY A 144 10.33 -15.62 -0.34
C GLY A 144 9.61 -16.86 -0.88
N VAL A 145 9.58 -17.03 -2.21
CA VAL A 145 9.03 -18.24 -2.84
C VAL A 145 9.89 -19.43 -2.42
N SER A 146 9.56 -20.03 -1.29
CA SER A 146 10.01 -21.38 -0.96
C SER A 146 8.94 -22.33 -1.51
N ARG A 147 9.38 -23.32 -2.26
CA ARG A 147 8.51 -24.34 -2.87
C ARG A 147 7.78 -25.26 -1.86
N ASP A 148 7.94 -25.03 -0.58
CA ASP A 148 7.31 -25.78 0.48
C ASP A 148 6.26 -24.91 1.17
N GLU A 149 5.01 -25.36 1.14
CA GLU A 149 3.79 -24.70 1.64
C GLU A 149 3.80 -24.32 3.14
N GLU A 150 4.88 -24.59 3.88
CA GLU A 150 4.94 -24.40 5.33
C GLU A 150 5.52 -23.06 5.81
N ILE A 151 5.97 -22.14 4.94
CA ILE A 151 6.69 -20.92 5.37
C ILE A 151 5.84 -19.64 5.29
N LEU A 152 4.56 -19.72 5.01
CA LEU A 152 3.67 -18.54 4.97
C LEU A 152 3.31 -17.99 6.37
N LEU A 153 3.89 -18.48 7.46
CA LEU A 153 3.47 -18.15 8.82
C LEU A 153 4.54 -17.50 9.70
N ALA A 154 5.50 -16.77 9.16
CA ALA A 154 6.50 -16.12 9.99
C ALA A 154 6.22 -14.62 10.15
N SER A 155 5.55 -14.29 11.25
CA SER A 155 5.56 -13.02 12.00
C SER A 155 5.69 -11.70 11.21
N ALA A 156 4.54 -11.07 10.97
CA ALA A 156 4.43 -9.67 10.60
C ALA A 156 5.07 -8.75 11.66
N ARG A 157 6.00 -7.89 11.23
CA ARG A 157 6.39 -6.70 11.98
C ARG A 157 6.05 -5.48 11.14
N PRO A 158 5.36 -4.47 11.68
CA PRO A 158 5.10 -3.25 10.94
C PRO A 158 6.43 -2.57 10.59
N ILE A 159 6.64 -2.31 9.29
CA ILE A 159 7.79 -1.54 8.81
C ILE A 159 7.29 -0.13 8.52
N ARG A 160 7.82 0.83 9.25
CA ARG A 160 7.64 2.25 8.94
C ARG A 160 8.79 2.70 8.04
N ILE A 161 8.51 3.03 6.80
CA ILE A 161 9.47 3.67 5.90
C ILE A 161 9.19 5.18 5.95
N VAL A 162 10.12 5.93 6.51
CA VAL A 162 10.14 7.39 6.41
C VAL A 162 11.14 7.72 5.32
N VAL A 163 10.68 8.27 4.21
CA VAL A 163 11.57 8.79 3.16
C VAL A 163 12.00 10.19 3.60
N ASP A 164 13.25 10.31 4.05
CA ASP A 164 13.87 11.61 4.31
C ASP A 164 14.44 12.16 3.01
N GLU A 165 14.22 13.46 2.73
CA GLU A 165 14.61 14.10 1.47
C GLU A 165 16.13 14.16 1.23
N GLN A 166 16.96 13.67 2.14
CA GLN A 166 18.43 13.81 2.10
C GLN A 166 19.19 12.58 1.58
N GLU A 167 18.53 11.43 1.39
CA GLU A 167 19.20 10.27 0.80
C GLU A 167 18.50 9.87 -0.51
N GLY A 168 19.24 10.06 -1.61
CA GLY A 168 18.80 9.59 -2.92
C GLY A 168 18.52 8.09 -2.91
N VAL A 169 17.55 7.67 -3.73
CA VAL A 169 17.23 6.26 -3.94
C VAL A 169 18.53 5.51 -4.26
N PRO A 170 18.91 4.48 -3.50
CA PRO A 170 20.06 3.66 -3.89
C PRO A 170 19.81 3.01 -5.24
N ASP A 171 20.81 3.08 -6.12
CA ASP A 171 20.84 2.44 -7.44
C ASP A 171 20.71 0.91 -7.34
#